data_0bdf445e4aae1f2cd38befc5077df6db
#
_entry.id   0bdf445e4aae1f2cd38befc5077df6db
#
_cell.length_a   1.000
_cell.length_b   1.000
_cell.length_c   1.000
_cell.angle_alpha   90.00
_cell.angle_beta   90.00
_cell.angle_gamma   90.00
#
_symmetry.space_group_name_H-M   'P 1'
#
loop_
_entity.id
_entity.type
_entity.pdbx_description
1 polymer ?
#
loop_
_entity_poly.entity_id
_entity_poly.type
_entity_poly.pdbx_seq_one_letter_code
_entity_poly.pdbx_strand_id
1 'polypeptide(L)'
;MLPEEAEAAAEAEKELQATREAVIARKKMAGKRPVRNPLPENLERREEHVYPEGYNEEEWVLLPGEEVTEVLVYEPERFYIRKIIRHTAKRKGTDEFRTGTVPVMPIAKSYASSSLLAEMMINKYVDHLPFHRQLERFRRVGVHLPPSTVNDWFKDVADLLRPLYFRLWELILQTDYIQSDETTIPVIHDEKHKTVKGYIWLVRSVMTGRQFFYYDNGSRAGRVVLKLFSKFRGAIQTDGYERYDLLDAKKGIILLGCWAHARRKFFEARKNDLQRADYALAQIQLLYDVERKADDEHMNYAQRAELRSRLAYPILVRFEKWLVCEYPKVLKDSPIGKAIKYTYSRFDKLSRYHLDGRYRPDNNEIENKVRPVACGRKNYLFCGNHDAAEDAAVLYSFFGCCKSAGVDFRTWLIYFLEHIHDLSLIHISEPTRRSYI
;
A
#
# COMPACT_ATOMS: atom_id res chain seq x y z
N MET A 1 7.28 30.89 30.52
CA MET A 1 6.43 31.12 29.34
C MET A 1 6.18 32.63 29.35
N LEU A 2 6.48 33.28 28.24
CA LEU A 2 6.13 34.70 28.09
C LEU A 2 4.60 34.80 28.08
N PRO A 3 4.00 35.89 28.66
CA PRO A 3 2.54 36.02 28.67
C PRO A 3 1.88 35.88 27.30
N GLU A 4 2.49 36.42 26.26
CA GLU A 4 2.02 36.34 24.86
C GLU A 4 2.00 34.90 24.31
N GLU A 5 2.94 34.01 24.69
CA GLU A 5 2.95 32.62 24.28
C GLU A 5 1.82 31.81 24.96
N ALA A 6 1.47 32.19 26.19
CA ALA A 6 0.38 31.55 26.92
C ALA A 6 -0.99 31.97 26.35
N GLU A 7 -1.15 33.23 25.98
CA GLU A 7 -2.35 33.76 25.32
C GLU A 7 -2.56 33.14 23.95
N ALA A 8 -1.53 33.08 23.09
CA ALA A 8 -1.61 32.44 21.77
C ALA A 8 -1.98 30.96 21.86
N ALA A 9 -1.43 30.23 22.83
CA ALA A 9 -1.77 28.81 23.03
C ALA A 9 -3.22 28.64 23.54
N ALA A 10 -3.71 29.53 24.39
CA ALA A 10 -5.08 29.50 24.90
C ALA A 10 -6.10 29.85 23.80
N GLU A 11 -5.77 30.81 22.93
CA GLU A 11 -6.62 31.20 21.81
C GLU A 11 -6.71 30.07 20.75
N ALA A 12 -5.58 29.43 20.42
CA ALA A 12 -5.55 28.26 19.55
C ALA A 12 -6.40 27.10 20.11
N GLU A 13 -6.33 26.86 21.41
CA GLU A 13 -7.10 25.80 22.06
C GLU A 13 -8.61 26.08 22.00
N LYS A 14 -9.01 27.34 22.19
CA LYS A 14 -10.41 27.77 22.12
C LYS A 14 -10.99 27.63 20.70
N GLU A 15 -10.23 28.01 19.66
CA GLU A 15 -10.62 27.85 18.26
C GLU A 15 -10.79 26.37 17.88
N LEU A 16 -9.90 25.48 18.37
CA LEU A 16 -9.98 24.05 18.14
C LEU A 16 -11.14 23.37 18.88
N GLN A 17 -11.48 23.86 20.06
CA GLN A 17 -12.65 23.39 20.82
C GLN A 17 -13.95 23.60 20.01
N ALA A 18 -14.13 24.80 19.44
CA ALA A 18 -15.28 25.10 18.60
C ALA A 18 -15.36 24.18 17.36
N THR A 19 -14.20 23.84 16.75
CA THR A 19 -14.13 22.91 15.63
C THR A 19 -14.54 21.49 16.04
N ARG A 20 -14.13 21.02 17.22
CA ARG A 20 -14.54 19.69 17.76
C ARG A 20 -16.06 19.60 17.97
N GLU A 21 -16.66 20.63 18.54
CA GLU A 21 -18.10 20.67 18.80
C GLU A 21 -18.91 20.61 17.50
N ALA A 22 -18.46 21.36 16.47
CA ALA A 22 -19.07 21.30 15.14
C ALA A 22 -18.99 19.92 14.48
N VAL A 23 -17.87 19.21 14.60
CA VAL A 23 -17.70 17.85 14.08
C VAL A 23 -18.58 16.83 14.80
N ILE A 24 -18.71 16.96 16.14
CA ILE A 24 -19.60 16.10 16.94
C ILE A 24 -21.06 16.32 16.56
N ALA A 25 -21.47 17.56 16.34
CA ALA A 25 -22.82 17.89 15.91
C ALA A 25 -23.12 17.30 14.52
N ARG A 26 -22.20 17.44 13.53
CA ARG A 26 -22.33 16.83 12.18
C ARG A 26 -22.43 15.29 12.23
N LYS A 27 -21.65 14.61 13.08
CA LYS A 27 -21.71 13.15 13.24
C LYS A 27 -23.05 12.67 13.84
N LYS A 28 -23.66 13.42 14.76
CA LYS A 28 -24.97 13.10 15.30
C LYS A 28 -26.10 13.24 14.28
N MET A 29 -25.97 14.13 13.29
CA MET A 29 -26.95 14.30 12.20
C MET A 29 -26.83 13.27 11.07
N ALA A 30 -25.70 12.57 10.96
CA ALA A 30 -25.40 11.65 9.86
C ALA A 30 -25.90 10.19 10.07
N GLY A 31 -26.81 9.96 11.00
CA GLY A 31 -27.43 8.65 11.25
C GLY A 31 -28.38 8.22 10.13
N LYS A 32 -27.89 8.01 8.90
CA LYS A 32 -28.67 7.39 7.82
C LYS A 32 -28.80 5.88 8.06
N ARG A 33 -30.03 5.36 7.96
CA ARG A 33 -30.27 3.91 7.90
C ARG A 33 -29.47 3.34 6.73
N PRO A 34 -28.82 2.16 6.86
CA PRO A 34 -28.13 1.55 5.75
C PRO A 34 -29.12 1.27 4.61
N VAL A 35 -28.89 1.92 3.47
CA VAL A 35 -29.61 1.67 2.23
C VAL A 35 -28.89 0.52 1.52
N ARG A 36 -29.66 -0.48 1.04
CA ARG A 36 -29.12 -1.57 0.22
C ARG A 36 -28.53 -0.95 -1.05
N ASN A 37 -27.23 -1.16 -1.30
CA ASN A 37 -26.62 -0.71 -2.53
C ASN A 37 -27.26 -1.45 -3.71
N PRO A 38 -27.55 -0.77 -4.83
CA PRO A 38 -28.03 -1.43 -6.03
C PRO A 38 -26.95 -2.41 -6.55
N LEU A 39 -27.39 -3.45 -7.25
CA LEU A 39 -26.47 -4.36 -7.92
C LEU A 39 -25.77 -3.63 -9.08
N PRO A 40 -24.49 -3.99 -9.39
CA PRO A 40 -23.72 -3.31 -10.44
C PRO A 40 -24.40 -3.35 -11.80
N GLU A 41 -24.48 -2.21 -12.48
CA GLU A 41 -25.14 -2.08 -13.79
C GLU A 41 -24.40 -2.77 -14.93
N ASN A 42 -23.07 -2.94 -14.77
CA ASN A 42 -22.19 -3.56 -15.77
C ASN A 42 -22.25 -5.09 -15.81
N LEU A 43 -23.00 -5.75 -14.93
CA LEU A 43 -23.18 -7.19 -14.97
C LEU A 43 -24.28 -7.58 -15.97
N GLU A 44 -24.04 -8.67 -16.71
CA GLU A 44 -25.04 -9.30 -17.57
C GLU A 44 -26.30 -9.66 -16.76
N ARG A 45 -27.48 -9.30 -17.27
CA ARG A 45 -28.77 -9.70 -16.71
C ARG A 45 -29.38 -10.78 -17.59
N ARG A 46 -29.52 -11.95 -17.01
CA ARG A 46 -30.21 -13.09 -17.64
C ARG A 46 -31.63 -13.15 -17.09
N GLU A 47 -32.60 -12.97 -17.94
CA GLU A 47 -34.00 -12.95 -17.59
C GLU A 47 -34.53 -14.38 -17.45
N GLU A 48 -35.24 -14.65 -16.38
CA GLU A 48 -35.95 -15.89 -16.11
C GLU A 48 -37.44 -15.56 -15.82
N HIS A 49 -38.31 -15.98 -16.71
CA HIS A 49 -39.74 -15.73 -16.54
C HIS A 49 -40.38 -16.86 -15.73
N VAL A 50 -40.95 -16.50 -14.59
CA VAL A 50 -41.65 -17.45 -13.71
C VAL A 50 -43.14 -17.16 -13.77
N TYR A 51 -43.91 -18.16 -14.18
CA TYR A 51 -45.36 -18.07 -14.26
C TYR A 51 -46.01 -18.72 -13.03
N PRO A 52 -47.24 -18.32 -12.67
CA PRO A 52 -47.99 -18.97 -11.62
C PRO A 52 -48.16 -20.49 -11.87
N GLU A 53 -48.20 -21.26 -10.80
CA GLU A 53 -48.39 -22.70 -10.90
C GLU A 53 -49.71 -23.03 -11.60
N GLY A 54 -49.67 -23.87 -12.62
CA GLY A 54 -50.84 -24.22 -13.44
C GLY A 54 -51.27 -23.18 -14.49
N TYR A 55 -50.40 -22.15 -14.72
CA TYR A 55 -50.65 -21.15 -15.78
C TYR A 55 -50.69 -21.82 -17.16
N ASN A 56 -51.73 -21.53 -17.93
CA ASN A 56 -51.84 -21.80 -19.36
C ASN A 56 -52.50 -20.60 -20.06
N GLU A 57 -52.15 -20.32 -21.29
CA GLU A 57 -52.66 -19.17 -22.05
C GLU A 57 -54.14 -19.31 -22.46
N GLU A 58 -54.74 -20.49 -22.37
CA GLU A 58 -56.16 -20.74 -22.69
C GLU A 58 -57.09 -20.33 -21.54
N GLU A 59 -56.61 -20.46 -20.30
CA GLU A 59 -57.44 -20.20 -19.10
C GLU A 59 -57.05 -18.91 -18.37
N TRP A 60 -55.86 -18.40 -18.58
CA TRP A 60 -55.32 -17.27 -17.81
C TRP A 60 -54.85 -16.13 -18.71
N VAL A 61 -55.02 -14.90 -18.27
CA VAL A 61 -54.53 -13.69 -18.91
C VAL A 61 -53.51 -13.04 -17.99
N LEU A 62 -52.32 -12.76 -18.49
CA LEU A 62 -51.30 -12.01 -17.75
C LEU A 62 -51.75 -10.57 -17.56
N LEU A 63 -51.69 -10.11 -16.32
CA LEU A 63 -51.98 -8.72 -15.99
C LEU A 63 -50.79 -7.81 -16.36
N PRO A 64 -51.03 -6.53 -16.69
CA PRO A 64 -49.96 -5.59 -16.92
C PRO A 64 -49.20 -5.28 -15.61
N GLY A 65 -47.87 -5.31 -15.66
CA GLY A 65 -46.98 -5.09 -14.53
C GLY A 65 -46.22 -6.36 -14.16
N GLU A 66 -44.94 -6.21 -13.92
CA GLU A 66 -44.00 -7.29 -13.56
C GLU A 66 -43.35 -6.99 -12.20
N GLU A 67 -43.29 -7.99 -11.33
CA GLU A 67 -42.49 -7.91 -10.11
C GLU A 67 -41.11 -8.46 -10.41
N VAL A 68 -40.09 -7.54 -10.44
CA VAL A 68 -38.73 -7.90 -10.77
C VAL A 68 -37.91 -8.10 -9.48
N THR A 69 -37.31 -9.27 -9.34
CA THR A 69 -36.37 -9.58 -8.25
C THR A 69 -35.02 -9.89 -8.85
N GLU A 70 -34.02 -9.04 -8.58
CA GLU A 70 -32.65 -9.30 -9.01
C GLU A 70 -31.89 -10.13 -7.98
N VAL A 71 -31.24 -11.22 -8.44
CA VAL A 71 -30.42 -12.13 -7.63
C VAL A 71 -28.99 -12.14 -8.22
N LEU A 72 -27.98 -11.85 -7.38
CA LEU A 72 -26.60 -11.93 -7.80
C LEU A 72 -26.13 -13.39 -7.82
N VAL A 73 -25.83 -13.91 -9.01
CA VAL A 73 -25.37 -15.29 -9.22
C VAL A 73 -23.87 -15.32 -9.45
N TYR A 74 -23.17 -16.27 -8.86
CA TYR A 74 -21.74 -16.52 -9.07
C TYR A 74 -21.54 -17.86 -9.79
N GLU A 75 -20.88 -17.80 -10.97
CA GLU A 75 -20.39 -19.00 -11.68
C GLU A 75 -18.90 -19.20 -11.34
N PRO A 76 -18.46 -20.43 -10.97
CA PRO A 76 -17.06 -20.73 -10.68
C PRO A 76 -16.13 -20.50 -11.88
N GLU A 77 -14.85 -20.37 -11.60
CA GLU A 77 -13.78 -20.21 -12.60
C GLU A 77 -13.89 -21.20 -13.75
N ARG A 78 -13.73 -20.71 -14.98
CA ARG A 78 -13.79 -21.53 -16.18
C ARG A 78 -12.42 -21.56 -16.87
N PHE A 79 -11.84 -22.77 -17.05
CA PHE A 79 -10.69 -23.00 -17.90
C PHE A 79 -11.11 -23.46 -19.29
N TYR A 80 -10.37 -23.06 -20.30
CA TYR A 80 -10.47 -23.61 -21.66
C TYR A 80 -9.12 -23.69 -22.31
N ILE A 81 -8.95 -24.59 -23.28
CA ILE A 81 -7.72 -24.76 -24.05
C ILE A 81 -7.88 -24.02 -25.39
N ARG A 82 -7.05 -23.00 -25.62
CA ARG A 82 -6.95 -22.35 -26.91
C ARG A 82 -6.04 -23.17 -27.83
N LYS A 83 -6.63 -23.96 -28.73
CA LYS A 83 -5.91 -24.75 -29.73
C LYS A 83 -5.54 -23.88 -30.93
N ILE A 84 -4.25 -23.63 -31.13
CA ILE A 84 -3.73 -22.82 -32.22
C ILE A 84 -3.30 -23.77 -33.33
N ILE A 85 -3.98 -23.72 -34.50
CA ILE A 85 -3.70 -24.54 -35.68
C ILE A 85 -3.02 -23.64 -36.71
N ARG A 86 -1.79 -23.98 -37.08
CA ARG A 86 -1.02 -23.25 -38.06
C ARG A 86 -1.03 -23.99 -39.38
N HIS A 87 -1.36 -23.29 -40.47
CA HIS A 87 -1.29 -23.83 -41.82
C HIS A 87 -0.05 -23.31 -42.52
N THR A 88 0.59 -24.19 -43.29
CA THR A 88 1.65 -23.82 -44.20
C THR A 88 1.07 -23.72 -45.60
N ALA A 89 1.29 -22.60 -46.31
CA ALA A 89 0.88 -22.38 -47.68
C ALA A 89 2.09 -22.28 -48.59
N LYS A 90 2.00 -22.87 -49.78
CA LYS A 90 2.95 -22.71 -50.86
C LYS A 90 2.39 -21.70 -51.86
N ARG A 91 3.19 -20.74 -52.28
CA ARG A 91 2.82 -19.80 -53.33
C ARG A 91 2.76 -20.51 -54.69
N LYS A 92 1.64 -20.37 -55.39
CA LYS A 92 1.46 -21.01 -56.71
C LYS A 92 2.52 -20.54 -57.70
N GLY A 93 3.15 -21.51 -58.42
CA GLY A 93 4.19 -21.22 -59.42
C GLY A 93 5.59 -20.88 -58.86
N THR A 94 5.81 -21.00 -57.54
CA THR A 94 7.11 -20.74 -56.89
C THR A 94 7.40 -21.81 -55.84
N ASP A 95 8.64 -21.85 -55.31
CA ASP A 95 9.01 -22.70 -54.17
C ASP A 95 9.00 -21.92 -52.86
N GLU A 96 8.23 -20.83 -52.78
CA GLU A 96 8.07 -20.05 -51.56
C GLU A 96 6.99 -20.68 -50.65
N PHE A 97 7.38 -21.02 -49.42
CA PHE A 97 6.49 -21.52 -48.38
C PHE A 97 6.36 -20.50 -47.26
N ARG A 98 5.16 -20.33 -46.75
CA ARG A 98 4.89 -19.51 -45.54
C ARG A 98 4.02 -20.28 -44.56
N THR A 99 4.45 -20.33 -43.30
CA THR A 99 3.68 -20.93 -42.19
C THR A 99 3.11 -19.82 -41.32
N GLY A 100 1.89 -19.98 -40.89
CA GLY A 100 1.25 -19.05 -39.93
C GLY A 100 2.11 -18.86 -38.69
N THR A 101 2.23 -17.62 -38.22
CA THR A 101 3.00 -17.27 -37.02
C THR A 101 2.28 -17.71 -35.74
N VAL A 102 3.02 -18.17 -34.76
CA VAL A 102 2.48 -18.40 -33.39
C VAL A 102 2.31 -17.04 -32.73
N PRO A 103 1.15 -16.74 -32.07
CA PRO A 103 1.05 -15.59 -31.22
C PRO A 103 2.16 -15.61 -30.15
N VAL A 104 2.81 -14.49 -29.97
CA VAL A 104 3.90 -14.37 -28.99
C VAL A 104 3.29 -14.54 -27.60
N MET A 105 3.84 -15.49 -26.83
CA MET A 105 3.41 -15.74 -25.45
C MET A 105 4.23 -14.85 -24.51
N PRO A 106 3.65 -14.36 -23.40
CA PRO A 106 4.37 -13.50 -22.45
C PRO A 106 5.65 -14.17 -21.91
N ILE A 107 5.61 -15.47 -21.68
CA ILE A 107 6.75 -16.29 -21.28
C ILE A 107 7.10 -17.26 -22.43
N ALA A 108 8.32 -17.21 -22.91
CA ALA A 108 8.78 -18.07 -23.99
C ALA A 108 8.61 -19.55 -23.63
N LYS A 109 8.07 -20.33 -24.58
CA LYS A 109 7.81 -21.79 -24.43
C LYS A 109 6.80 -22.16 -23.32
N SER A 110 6.13 -21.18 -22.69
CA SER A 110 5.06 -21.43 -21.75
C SER A 110 3.74 -21.75 -22.47
N TYR A 111 2.87 -22.51 -21.80
CA TYR A 111 1.48 -22.71 -22.22
C TYR A 111 0.48 -21.88 -21.38
N ALA A 112 0.99 -21.05 -20.48
CA ALA A 112 0.15 -20.15 -19.68
C ALA A 112 -0.19 -18.88 -20.46
N SER A 113 -1.48 -18.57 -20.54
CA SER A 113 -1.94 -17.29 -21.09
C SER A 113 -1.65 -16.15 -20.10
N SER A 114 -1.66 -14.90 -20.60
CA SER A 114 -1.58 -13.69 -19.76
C SER A 114 -2.63 -13.69 -18.66
N SER A 115 -3.85 -14.14 -18.96
CA SER A 115 -4.94 -14.21 -17.99
C SER A 115 -4.69 -15.22 -16.86
N LEU A 116 -4.12 -16.41 -17.16
CA LEU A 116 -3.78 -17.40 -16.15
C LEU A 116 -2.63 -16.91 -15.26
N LEU A 117 -1.59 -16.34 -15.86
CA LEU A 117 -0.47 -15.76 -15.11
C LEU A 117 -0.93 -14.65 -14.18
N ALA A 118 -1.74 -13.71 -14.68
CA ALA A 118 -2.28 -12.62 -13.89
C ALA A 118 -3.16 -13.15 -12.75
N GLU A 119 -4.06 -14.11 -13.01
CA GLU A 119 -4.91 -14.72 -12.00
C GLU A 119 -4.12 -15.31 -10.86
N MET A 120 -3.07 -16.08 -11.17
CA MET A 120 -2.24 -16.71 -10.15
C MET A 120 -1.50 -15.70 -9.27
N MET A 121 -1.02 -14.58 -9.86
CA MET A 121 -0.36 -13.51 -9.11
C MET A 121 -1.35 -12.76 -8.22
N ILE A 122 -2.55 -12.47 -8.72
CA ILE A 122 -3.62 -11.80 -7.98
C ILE A 122 -4.05 -12.66 -6.79
N ASN A 123 -4.41 -13.90 -7.05
CA ASN A 123 -4.78 -14.84 -5.99
C ASN A 123 -3.73 -14.89 -4.87
N LYS A 124 -2.43 -14.85 -5.18
CA LYS A 124 -1.37 -14.90 -4.17
C LYS A 124 -1.16 -13.58 -3.43
N TYR A 125 -1.10 -12.45 -4.15
CA TYR A 125 -0.63 -11.17 -3.58
C TYR A 125 -1.76 -10.21 -3.22
N VAL A 126 -2.93 -10.35 -3.85
CA VAL A 126 -4.13 -9.57 -3.53
C VAL A 126 -5.06 -10.33 -2.60
N ASP A 127 -5.40 -11.58 -2.95
CA ASP A 127 -6.35 -12.43 -2.22
C ASP A 127 -5.68 -13.33 -1.18
N HIS A 128 -4.35 -13.27 -1.10
CA HIS A 128 -3.51 -14.00 -0.15
C HIS A 128 -3.65 -15.53 -0.21
N LEU A 129 -4.05 -16.08 -1.37
CA LEU A 129 -4.20 -17.52 -1.60
C LEU A 129 -2.88 -18.12 -2.07
N PRO A 130 -2.17 -18.92 -1.26
CA PRO A 130 -0.88 -19.48 -1.63
C PRO A 130 -1.00 -20.46 -2.81
N PHE A 131 0.07 -20.61 -3.59
CA PHE A 131 0.07 -21.41 -4.82
C PHE A 131 -0.42 -22.85 -4.60
N HIS A 132 -0.05 -23.51 -3.51
CA HIS A 132 -0.52 -24.89 -3.25
C HIS A 132 -2.05 -24.97 -3.15
N ARG A 133 -2.72 -23.98 -2.53
CA ARG A 133 -4.19 -23.93 -2.47
C ARG A 133 -4.81 -23.60 -3.83
N GLN A 134 -4.17 -22.77 -4.64
CA GLN A 134 -4.59 -22.53 -6.02
C GLN A 134 -4.53 -23.81 -6.84
N LEU A 135 -3.42 -24.56 -6.74
CA LEU A 135 -3.25 -25.85 -7.39
C LEU A 135 -4.31 -26.87 -6.95
N GLU A 136 -4.68 -26.90 -5.68
CA GLU A 136 -5.80 -27.74 -5.19
C GLU A 136 -7.16 -27.31 -5.80
N ARG A 137 -7.40 -26.01 -5.95
CA ARG A 137 -8.61 -25.51 -6.65
C ARG A 137 -8.62 -25.98 -8.10
N PHE A 138 -7.50 -25.83 -8.82
CA PHE A 138 -7.38 -26.23 -10.22
C PHE A 138 -7.57 -27.75 -10.40
N ARG A 139 -7.04 -28.57 -9.50
CA ARG A 139 -7.25 -30.03 -9.53
C ARG A 139 -8.70 -30.44 -9.43
N ARG A 140 -9.52 -29.70 -8.65
CA ARG A 140 -10.96 -30.00 -8.54
C ARG A 140 -11.73 -29.83 -9.86
N VAL A 141 -11.22 -29.01 -10.76
CA VAL A 141 -11.78 -28.80 -12.10
C VAL A 141 -10.97 -29.50 -13.19
N GLY A 142 -10.12 -30.49 -12.82
CA GLY A 142 -9.39 -31.34 -13.74
C GLY A 142 -8.08 -30.74 -14.29
N VAL A 143 -7.62 -29.57 -13.80
CA VAL A 143 -6.38 -28.93 -14.25
C VAL A 143 -5.24 -29.30 -13.30
N HIS A 144 -4.23 -30.00 -13.82
CA HIS A 144 -3.07 -30.48 -13.07
C HIS A 144 -1.81 -29.70 -13.48
N LEU A 145 -1.29 -28.87 -12.60
CA LEU A 145 -0.07 -28.09 -12.82
C LEU A 145 1.00 -28.53 -11.78
N PRO A 146 2.25 -28.78 -12.20
CA PRO A 146 3.35 -29.02 -11.28
C PRO A 146 3.67 -27.76 -10.46
N PRO A 147 3.95 -27.87 -9.15
CA PRO A 147 4.34 -26.72 -8.32
C PRO A 147 5.60 -26.00 -8.83
N SER A 148 6.57 -26.73 -9.41
CA SER A 148 7.77 -26.15 -10.01
C SER A 148 7.42 -25.19 -11.15
N THR A 149 6.56 -25.63 -12.09
CA THR A 149 6.10 -24.80 -13.22
C THR A 149 5.46 -23.50 -12.74
N VAL A 150 4.68 -23.55 -11.67
CA VAL A 150 4.03 -22.36 -11.10
C VAL A 150 5.04 -21.40 -10.48
N ASN A 151 6.06 -21.93 -9.80
CA ASN A 151 7.14 -21.13 -9.26
C ASN A 151 8.01 -20.50 -10.36
N ASP A 152 8.27 -21.24 -11.45
CA ASP A 152 8.98 -20.70 -12.62
C ASP A 152 8.19 -19.57 -13.26
N TRP A 153 6.89 -19.74 -13.50
CA TRP A 153 6.03 -18.65 -14.00
C TRP A 153 6.00 -17.42 -13.10
N PHE A 154 6.00 -17.62 -11.79
CA PHE A 154 6.07 -16.50 -10.84
C PHE A 154 7.36 -15.71 -11.01
N LYS A 155 8.50 -16.41 -11.07
CA LYS A 155 9.80 -15.81 -11.31
C LYS A 155 9.83 -15.06 -12.65
N ASP A 156 9.39 -15.74 -13.73
CA ASP A 156 9.40 -15.15 -15.06
C ASP A 156 8.55 -13.87 -15.14
N VAL A 157 7.36 -13.85 -14.52
CA VAL A 157 6.53 -12.64 -14.46
C VAL A 157 7.23 -11.52 -13.68
N ALA A 158 7.89 -11.84 -12.57
CA ALA A 158 8.66 -10.86 -11.82
C ALA A 158 9.84 -10.31 -12.64
N ASP A 159 10.54 -11.18 -13.37
CA ASP A 159 11.67 -10.78 -14.22
C ASP A 159 11.21 -9.88 -15.40
N LEU A 160 10.06 -10.16 -16.00
CA LEU A 160 9.47 -9.29 -17.02
C LEU A 160 9.14 -7.89 -16.46
N LEU A 161 8.73 -7.81 -15.22
CA LEU A 161 8.41 -6.54 -14.54
C LEU A 161 9.63 -5.77 -14.03
N ARG A 162 10.81 -6.40 -13.89
CA ARG A 162 12.02 -5.78 -13.30
C ARG A 162 12.45 -4.47 -13.97
N PRO A 163 12.46 -4.31 -15.30
CA PRO A 163 12.82 -3.04 -15.92
C PRO A 163 11.91 -1.88 -15.45
N LEU A 164 10.58 -2.13 -15.41
CA LEU A 164 9.63 -1.15 -14.90
C LEU A 164 9.79 -0.92 -13.38
N TYR A 165 10.15 -1.94 -12.63
CA TYR A 165 10.42 -1.85 -11.21
C TYR A 165 11.60 -0.92 -10.91
N PHE A 166 12.70 -1.01 -11.64
CA PHE A 166 13.82 -0.07 -11.51
C PHE A 166 13.42 1.34 -11.92
N ARG A 167 12.64 1.48 -13.00
CA ARG A 167 12.13 2.79 -13.42
C ARG A 167 11.20 3.41 -12.39
N LEU A 168 10.35 2.62 -11.75
CA LEU A 168 9.49 3.06 -10.66
C LEU A 168 10.31 3.65 -9.50
N TRP A 169 11.42 2.99 -9.15
CA TRP A 169 12.33 3.48 -8.12
C TRP A 169 12.95 4.83 -8.49
N GLU A 170 13.43 4.99 -9.71
CA GLU A 170 13.96 6.27 -10.19
C GLU A 170 12.91 7.40 -10.11
N LEU A 171 11.67 7.12 -10.48
CA LEU A 171 10.57 8.08 -10.40
C LEU A 171 10.22 8.47 -8.94
N ILE A 172 10.37 7.56 -7.99
CA ILE A 172 10.19 7.88 -6.56
C ILE A 172 11.34 8.74 -6.06
N LEU A 173 12.58 8.45 -6.46
CA LEU A 173 13.75 9.24 -6.07
C LEU A 173 13.72 10.69 -6.61
N GLN A 174 12.95 10.97 -7.65
CA GLN A 174 12.75 12.31 -8.20
C GLN A 174 11.73 13.14 -7.41
N THR A 175 11.00 12.53 -6.48
CA THR A 175 10.07 13.26 -5.61
C THR A 175 10.82 13.83 -4.40
N ASP A 176 10.26 14.85 -3.78
CA ASP A 176 10.87 15.59 -2.66
C ASP A 176 10.29 15.21 -1.28
N TYR A 177 9.25 14.37 -1.24
CA TYR A 177 8.65 13.89 0.00
C TYR A 177 8.21 12.43 -0.10
N ILE A 178 8.82 11.59 0.73
CA ILE A 178 8.55 10.16 0.82
C ILE A 178 8.27 9.73 2.26
N GLN A 179 7.54 8.64 2.39
CA GLN A 179 7.43 7.87 3.64
C GLN A 179 8.17 6.55 3.48
N SER A 180 8.76 6.05 4.56
CA SER A 180 9.41 4.73 4.58
C SER A 180 9.03 3.95 5.84
N ASP A 181 8.81 2.66 5.67
CA ASP A 181 8.51 1.70 6.73
C ASP A 181 9.04 0.32 6.34
N GLU A 182 9.22 -0.59 7.27
CA GLU A 182 9.62 -1.96 7.00
C GLU A 182 8.77 -2.96 7.78
N THR A 183 8.57 -4.13 7.17
CA THR A 183 7.85 -5.22 7.83
C THR A 183 8.59 -6.53 7.66
N THR A 184 8.27 -7.47 8.53
CA THR A 184 8.91 -8.81 8.47
C THR A 184 8.27 -9.67 7.39
N ILE A 185 9.11 -10.46 6.71
CA ILE A 185 8.72 -11.52 5.81
C ILE A 185 9.56 -12.77 6.13
N PRO A 186 8.95 -13.91 6.51
CA PRO A 186 9.71 -15.13 6.74
C PRO A 186 10.22 -15.70 5.42
N VAL A 187 11.45 -16.21 5.42
CA VAL A 187 12.11 -16.80 4.24
C VAL A 187 12.77 -18.13 4.65
N ILE A 188 12.69 -19.15 3.82
CA ILE A 188 13.43 -20.39 4.05
C ILE A 188 14.93 -20.11 3.84
N HIS A 189 15.73 -20.61 4.77
CA HIS A 189 17.18 -20.61 4.66
C HIS A 189 17.62 -22.04 4.36
N ASP A 190 18.11 -22.29 3.16
CA ASP A 190 18.38 -23.63 2.64
C ASP A 190 19.35 -24.43 3.53
N GLU A 191 20.46 -23.82 3.95
CA GLU A 191 21.45 -24.48 4.81
C GLU A 191 20.94 -24.82 6.21
N LYS A 192 19.95 -24.08 6.71
CA LYS A 192 19.42 -24.25 8.08
C LYS A 192 18.14 -25.08 8.13
N HIS A 193 17.56 -25.42 6.97
CA HIS A 193 16.25 -26.09 6.83
C HIS A 193 15.15 -25.50 7.73
N LYS A 194 15.19 -24.19 7.95
CA LYS A 194 14.22 -23.47 8.77
C LYS A 194 13.97 -22.06 8.20
N THR A 195 12.85 -21.49 8.58
CA THR A 195 12.54 -20.10 8.24
C THR A 195 13.38 -19.13 9.08
N VAL A 196 13.92 -18.12 8.42
CA VAL A 196 14.57 -16.98 9.05
C VAL A 196 13.71 -15.73 8.86
N LYS A 197 13.85 -14.79 9.80
CA LYS A 197 13.14 -13.52 9.73
C LYS A 197 13.84 -12.57 8.78
N GLY A 198 13.27 -12.37 7.60
CA GLY A 198 13.67 -11.31 6.68
C GLY A 198 12.86 -10.04 6.89
N TYR A 199 13.29 -8.94 6.24
CA TYR A 199 12.59 -7.65 6.22
C TYR A 199 12.42 -7.17 4.80
N ILE A 200 11.21 -6.71 4.50
CA ILE A 200 10.86 -6.00 3.27
C ILE A 200 10.60 -4.54 3.62
N TRP A 201 11.19 -3.65 2.86
CA TRP A 201 11.09 -2.21 3.02
C TRP A 201 10.04 -1.67 2.07
N LEU A 202 9.24 -0.74 2.52
CA LEU A 202 8.32 0.01 1.68
C LEU A 202 8.74 1.48 1.65
N VAL A 203 8.84 2.03 0.46
CA VAL A 203 9.01 3.48 0.24
C VAL A 203 7.82 3.96 -0.58
N ARG A 204 7.19 5.04 -0.13
CA ARG A 204 6.04 5.64 -0.79
C ARG A 204 6.30 7.11 -1.07
N SER A 205 6.10 7.55 -2.31
CA SER A 205 5.98 8.98 -2.62
C SER A 205 4.62 9.47 -2.17
N VAL A 206 4.60 10.46 -1.29
CA VAL A 206 3.35 11.02 -0.74
C VAL A 206 2.54 11.74 -1.81
N MET A 207 3.24 12.49 -2.68
CA MET A 207 2.60 13.33 -3.70
C MET A 207 2.04 12.54 -4.88
N THR A 208 2.68 11.42 -5.26
CA THR A 208 2.27 10.64 -6.43
C THR A 208 1.55 9.34 -6.06
N GLY A 209 1.59 8.94 -4.80
CA GLY A 209 1.03 7.66 -4.33
C GLY A 209 1.82 6.42 -4.77
N ARG A 210 2.91 6.59 -5.54
CA ARG A 210 3.75 5.48 -6.00
C ARG A 210 4.37 4.76 -4.82
N GLN A 211 4.46 3.43 -4.92
CA GLN A 211 4.95 2.53 -3.88
C GLN A 211 6.05 1.65 -4.43
N PHE A 212 7.09 1.44 -3.64
CA PHE A 212 8.22 0.60 -3.98
C PHE A 212 8.56 -0.29 -2.79
N PHE A 213 8.33 -1.58 -2.94
CA PHE A 213 8.77 -2.57 -1.97
C PHE A 213 10.18 -3.03 -2.34
N TYR A 214 11.06 -3.13 -1.37
CA TYR A 214 12.45 -3.50 -1.57
C TYR A 214 12.88 -4.58 -0.59
N TYR A 215 13.61 -5.55 -1.08
CA TYR A 215 14.17 -6.64 -0.28
C TYR A 215 15.69 -6.70 -0.49
N ASP A 216 16.47 -6.86 0.58
CA ASP A 216 17.95 -6.92 0.54
C ASP A 216 18.42 -8.09 1.41
N ASN A 217 18.29 -9.31 0.91
CA ASN A 217 18.64 -10.54 1.63
C ASN A 217 18.10 -10.60 3.08
N GLY A 218 16.91 -10.05 3.28
CA GLY A 218 16.25 -10.00 4.57
C GLY A 218 16.87 -9.03 5.59
N SER A 219 17.80 -8.20 5.18
CA SER A 219 18.54 -7.30 6.08
C SER A 219 17.67 -6.14 6.58
N ARG A 220 17.80 -5.81 7.88
CA ARG A 220 17.30 -4.59 8.52
C ARG A 220 18.44 -3.64 8.92
N ALA A 221 19.65 -3.87 8.43
CA ALA A 221 20.82 -3.10 8.82
C ALA A 221 20.79 -1.67 8.25
N GLY A 222 21.50 -0.73 8.91
CA GLY A 222 21.60 0.66 8.45
C GLY A 222 22.19 0.80 7.05
N ARG A 223 23.00 -0.17 6.58
CA ARG A 223 23.53 -0.19 5.21
C ARG A 223 22.39 -0.19 4.16
N VAL A 224 21.24 -0.82 4.45
CA VAL A 224 20.10 -0.84 3.54
C VAL A 224 19.50 0.55 3.41
N VAL A 225 19.35 1.27 4.53
CA VAL A 225 18.88 2.65 4.56
C VAL A 225 19.79 3.56 3.76
N LEU A 226 21.11 3.45 3.96
CA LEU A 226 22.11 4.25 3.24
C LEU A 226 22.09 3.95 1.73
N LYS A 227 21.95 2.69 1.34
CA LYS A 227 21.85 2.25 -0.06
C LYS A 227 20.57 2.78 -0.72
N LEU A 228 19.40 2.54 -0.12
CA LEU A 228 18.10 2.96 -0.63
C LEU A 228 18.07 4.48 -0.86
N PHE A 229 18.45 5.27 0.12
CA PHE A 229 18.32 6.72 0.04
C PHE A 229 19.60 7.42 -0.41
N SER A 230 20.56 6.69 -1.01
CA SER A 230 21.84 7.26 -1.46
C SER A 230 21.69 8.46 -2.38
N LYS A 231 20.76 8.40 -3.33
CA LYS A 231 20.52 9.44 -4.34
C LYS A 231 19.32 10.35 -3.98
N PHE A 232 18.57 10.05 -2.92
CA PHE A 232 17.39 10.83 -2.55
C PHE A 232 17.78 12.19 -1.94
N ARG A 233 16.95 13.19 -2.23
CA ARG A 233 16.98 14.53 -1.62
C ARG A 233 15.56 14.96 -1.33
N GLY A 234 15.30 15.45 -0.11
CA GLY A 234 13.97 15.86 0.32
C GLY A 234 13.60 15.35 1.70
N ALA A 235 12.33 15.33 2.02
CA ALA A 235 11.80 14.87 3.30
C ALA A 235 11.56 13.36 3.31
N ILE A 236 11.98 12.71 4.39
CA ILE A 236 11.71 11.29 4.66
C ILE A 236 10.99 11.18 5.99
N GLN A 237 9.76 10.67 5.98
CA GLN A 237 8.99 10.42 7.19
C GLN A 237 9.02 8.93 7.56
N THR A 238 9.28 8.64 8.85
CA THR A 238 9.42 7.28 9.36
C THR A 238 8.77 7.12 10.73
N ASP A 239 8.68 5.86 11.21
CA ASP A 239 8.22 5.51 12.56
C ASP A 239 9.18 5.89 13.69
N GLY A 240 10.39 6.35 13.34
CA GLY A 240 11.47 6.67 14.29
C GLY A 240 12.37 5.47 14.60
N TYR A 241 12.43 4.47 13.73
CA TYR A 241 13.47 3.43 13.83
C TYR A 241 14.88 4.05 13.71
N GLU A 242 15.74 3.77 14.69
CA GLU A 242 17.04 4.45 14.88
C GLU A 242 17.99 4.39 13.66
N ARG A 243 17.83 3.39 12.77
CA ARG A 243 18.70 3.27 11.59
C ARG A 243 18.46 4.36 10.56
N TYR A 244 17.31 5.00 10.57
CA TYR A 244 17.06 6.18 9.72
C TYR A 244 17.87 7.41 10.20
N ASP A 245 18.29 7.45 11.48
CA ASP A 245 19.10 8.54 12.02
C ASP A 245 20.46 8.67 11.32
N LEU A 246 20.95 7.61 10.64
CA LEU A 246 22.12 7.66 9.77
C LEU A 246 21.96 8.65 8.60
N LEU A 247 20.74 9.03 8.26
CA LEU A 247 20.44 10.01 7.22
C LEU A 247 20.47 11.46 7.72
N ASP A 248 20.45 11.71 9.03
CA ASP A 248 20.50 13.07 9.59
C ASP A 248 21.75 13.85 9.16
N ALA A 249 22.89 13.16 9.07
CA ALA A 249 24.14 13.75 8.62
C ALA A 249 24.21 14.00 7.11
N LYS A 250 23.20 13.51 6.34
CA LYS A 250 23.22 13.59 4.89
C LYS A 250 22.62 14.90 4.40
N LYS A 251 23.47 15.72 3.75
CA LYS A 251 23.05 17.00 3.18
C LYS A 251 21.88 16.82 2.19
N GLY A 252 20.83 17.61 2.38
CA GLY A 252 19.64 17.62 1.53
C GLY A 252 18.57 16.58 1.92
N ILE A 253 18.70 15.92 3.10
CA ILE A 253 17.62 15.10 3.68
C ILE A 253 17.04 15.81 4.90
N ILE A 254 15.73 15.79 5.03
CA ILE A 254 14.96 16.27 6.18
C ILE A 254 14.23 15.06 6.75
N LEU A 255 14.60 14.62 7.96
CA LEU A 255 13.88 13.56 8.63
C LEU A 255 12.64 14.11 9.36
N LEU A 256 11.51 13.44 9.16
CA LEU A 256 10.24 13.72 9.83
C LEU A 256 9.88 12.54 10.73
N GLY A 257 9.34 12.84 11.90
CA GLY A 257 8.83 11.84 12.84
C GLY A 257 7.36 11.52 12.62
N CYS A 258 6.82 10.66 13.48
CA CYS A 258 5.43 10.21 13.46
C CYS A 258 4.77 10.44 14.83
N TRP A 259 3.79 11.36 14.89
CA TRP A 259 3.03 11.64 16.09
C TRP A 259 2.14 10.47 16.54
N ALA A 260 1.70 9.61 15.64
CA ALA A 260 0.94 8.43 15.99
C ALA A 260 1.74 7.46 16.89
N HIS A 261 3.05 7.31 16.63
CA HIS A 261 3.95 6.51 17.46
C HIS A 261 4.17 7.14 18.84
N ALA A 262 4.39 8.45 18.91
CA ALA A 262 4.47 9.16 20.19
C ALA A 262 3.17 9.00 20.99
N ARG A 263 2.02 9.21 20.32
CA ARG A 263 0.69 9.04 20.94
C ARG A 263 0.48 7.63 21.49
N ARG A 264 0.87 6.59 20.77
CA ARG A 264 0.75 5.19 21.21
C ARG A 264 1.49 4.95 22.51
N LYS A 265 2.73 5.47 22.66
CA LYS A 265 3.52 5.33 23.88
C LYS A 265 2.87 6.00 25.08
N PHE A 266 2.31 7.18 24.94
CA PHE A 266 1.55 7.82 26.01
C PHE A 266 0.27 7.08 26.33
N PHE A 267 -0.44 6.56 25.33
CA PHE A 267 -1.63 5.75 25.55
C PHE A 267 -1.33 4.47 26.37
N GLU A 268 -0.27 3.78 26.04
CA GLU A 268 0.21 2.59 26.79
C GLU A 268 0.65 2.95 28.21
N ALA A 269 1.16 4.16 28.44
CA ALA A 269 1.60 4.66 29.74
C ALA A 269 0.46 5.10 30.69
N ARG A 270 -0.80 5.20 30.21
CA ARG A 270 -1.96 5.64 31.03
C ARG A 270 -2.15 4.82 32.32
N LYS A 271 -1.86 3.52 32.28
CA LYS A 271 -1.96 2.65 33.43
C LYS A 271 -0.89 2.92 34.49
N ASN A 272 0.22 3.57 34.11
CA ASN A 272 1.33 3.88 34.97
C ASN A 272 1.22 5.30 35.56
N ASP A 273 0.89 6.29 34.73
CA ASP A 273 0.74 7.70 35.13
C ASP A 273 -0.34 8.35 34.26
N LEU A 274 -1.58 8.32 34.78
CA LEU A 274 -2.75 8.79 34.03
C LEU A 274 -2.68 10.29 33.77
N GLN A 275 -2.26 11.08 34.76
CA GLN A 275 -2.26 12.54 34.63
C GLN A 275 -1.31 13.04 33.56
N ARG A 276 -0.05 12.56 33.57
CA ARG A 276 0.95 12.95 32.55
C ARG A 276 0.61 12.39 31.19
N ALA A 277 0.13 11.16 31.14
CA ALA A 277 -0.25 10.53 29.86
C ALA A 277 -1.43 11.26 29.20
N ASP A 278 -2.47 11.60 29.96
CA ASP A 278 -3.66 12.30 29.43
C ASP A 278 -3.33 13.73 29.00
N TYR A 279 -2.46 14.43 29.74
CA TYR A 279 -1.97 15.74 29.30
C TYR A 279 -1.27 15.64 27.94
N ALA A 280 -0.31 14.72 27.77
CA ALA A 280 0.42 14.53 26.52
C ALA A 280 -0.53 14.13 25.38
N LEU A 281 -1.49 13.24 25.64
CA LEU A 281 -2.50 12.84 24.67
C LEU A 281 -3.38 14.00 24.23
N ALA A 282 -3.73 14.91 25.15
CA ALA A 282 -4.49 16.12 24.86
C ALA A 282 -3.68 17.08 23.95
N GLN A 283 -2.38 17.30 24.25
CA GLN A 283 -1.54 18.14 23.39
C GLN A 283 -1.42 17.56 21.96
N ILE A 284 -1.18 16.25 21.84
CA ILE A 284 -1.11 15.59 20.55
C ILE A 284 -2.47 15.66 19.83
N GLN A 285 -3.58 15.55 20.56
CA GLN A 285 -4.91 15.67 19.97
C GLN A 285 -5.15 17.07 19.38
N LEU A 286 -4.69 18.12 20.04
CA LEU A 286 -4.78 19.51 19.52
C LEU A 286 -4.03 19.61 18.17
N LEU A 287 -2.86 18.99 18.00
CA LEU A 287 -2.15 18.98 16.74
C LEU A 287 -2.98 18.32 15.61
N TYR A 288 -3.65 17.20 15.90
CA TYR A 288 -4.56 16.55 14.94
C TYR A 288 -5.83 17.36 14.68
N ASP A 289 -6.28 18.17 15.62
CA ASP A 289 -7.44 19.05 15.42
C ASP A 289 -7.11 20.20 14.44
N VAL A 290 -5.87 20.72 14.46
CA VAL A 290 -5.38 21.66 13.45
C VAL A 290 -5.43 21.02 12.06
N GLU A 291 -4.98 19.78 11.91
CA GLU A 291 -5.03 19.08 10.64
C GLU A 291 -6.47 18.87 10.16
N ARG A 292 -7.35 18.45 11.08
CA ARG A 292 -8.76 18.26 10.75
C ARG A 292 -9.41 19.56 10.30
N LYS A 293 -9.13 20.68 10.96
CA LYS A 293 -9.62 22.01 10.54
C LYS A 293 -9.17 22.32 9.11
N ALA A 294 -7.88 22.07 8.79
CA ALA A 294 -7.36 22.29 7.45
C ALA A 294 -8.02 21.39 6.39
N ASP A 295 -8.34 20.13 6.75
CA ASP A 295 -9.02 19.18 5.86
C ASP A 295 -10.49 19.58 5.66
N ASP A 296 -11.22 19.93 6.73
CA ASP A 296 -12.65 20.35 6.69
C ASP A 296 -12.84 21.63 5.86
N GLU A 297 -11.88 22.56 5.92
CA GLU A 297 -11.88 23.81 5.16
C GLU A 297 -11.22 23.68 3.77
N HIS A 298 -10.82 22.45 3.35
CA HIS A 298 -10.21 22.17 2.06
C HIS A 298 -9.00 23.06 1.73
N MET A 299 -8.18 23.37 2.73
CA MET A 299 -7.04 24.24 2.61
C MET A 299 -5.97 23.68 1.67
N ASN A 300 -5.41 24.52 0.81
CA ASN A 300 -4.23 24.18 0.04
C ASN A 300 -2.97 24.12 0.95
N TYR A 301 -1.84 23.67 0.40
CA TYR A 301 -0.62 23.47 1.19
C TYR A 301 -0.07 24.75 1.82
N ALA A 302 -0.18 25.90 1.13
CA ALA A 302 0.26 27.19 1.67
C ALA A 302 -0.62 27.63 2.85
N GLN A 303 -1.93 27.56 2.71
CA GLN A 303 -2.89 27.86 3.76
C GLN A 303 -2.73 26.92 4.98
N ARG A 304 -2.48 25.61 4.72
CA ARG A 304 -2.21 24.65 5.78
C ARG A 304 -0.92 24.99 6.54
N ALA A 305 0.15 25.39 5.85
CA ALA A 305 1.39 25.81 6.50
C ALA A 305 1.19 27.05 7.38
N GLU A 306 0.40 28.02 6.91
CA GLU A 306 0.05 29.21 7.67
C GLU A 306 -0.79 28.87 8.91
N LEU A 307 -1.81 28.03 8.75
CA LEU A 307 -2.63 27.56 9.88
C LEU A 307 -1.76 26.85 10.93
N ARG A 308 -0.84 26.00 10.52
CA ARG A 308 0.10 25.32 11.41
C ARG A 308 1.01 26.29 12.16
N SER A 309 1.52 27.30 11.48
CA SER A 309 2.35 28.35 12.11
C SER A 309 1.56 29.10 13.18
N ARG A 310 0.29 29.37 12.94
CA ARG A 310 -0.58 30.11 13.88
C ARG A 310 -1.07 29.24 15.03
N LEU A 311 -1.52 28.00 14.78
CA LEU A 311 -2.19 27.15 15.77
C LEU A 311 -1.33 26.00 16.30
N ALA A 312 -0.60 25.29 15.42
CA ALA A 312 0.16 24.12 15.83
C ALA A 312 1.51 24.49 16.49
N TYR A 313 2.19 25.51 15.99
CA TYR A 313 3.50 25.90 16.51
C TYR A 313 3.46 26.32 17.99
N PRO A 314 2.53 27.15 18.47
CA PRO A 314 2.43 27.44 19.91
C PRO A 314 2.18 26.20 20.78
N ILE A 315 1.39 25.25 20.28
CA ILE A 315 1.14 23.97 20.95
C ILE A 315 2.44 23.16 21.05
N LEU A 316 3.21 23.07 19.96
CA LEU A 316 4.49 22.38 19.91
C LEU A 316 5.48 22.99 20.92
N VAL A 317 5.63 24.31 20.97
CA VAL A 317 6.52 25.01 21.91
C VAL A 317 6.13 24.72 23.35
N ARG A 318 4.82 24.82 23.68
CA ARG A 318 4.32 24.51 25.03
C ARG A 318 4.57 23.06 25.39
N PHE A 319 4.34 22.13 24.48
CA PHE A 319 4.51 20.71 24.72
C PHE A 319 5.98 20.32 24.89
N GLU A 320 6.89 20.91 24.13
CA GLU A 320 8.32 20.72 24.30
C GLU A 320 8.80 21.17 25.69
N LYS A 321 8.41 22.38 26.10
CA LYS A 321 8.72 22.90 27.45
C LYS A 321 8.21 21.95 28.53
N TRP A 322 7.00 21.42 28.38
CA TRP A 322 6.45 20.45 29.32
C TRP A 322 7.27 19.14 29.35
N LEU A 323 7.66 18.59 28.20
CA LEU A 323 8.49 17.38 28.13
C LEU A 323 9.82 17.57 28.88
N VAL A 324 10.49 18.70 28.66
CA VAL A 324 11.74 19.06 29.36
C VAL A 324 11.52 19.15 30.89
N CYS A 325 10.44 19.77 31.32
CA CYS A 325 10.13 19.94 32.74
C CYS A 325 9.74 18.63 33.43
N GLU A 326 9.05 17.72 32.73
CA GLU A 326 8.54 16.48 33.35
C GLU A 326 9.54 15.31 33.27
N TYR A 327 10.45 15.29 32.27
CA TYR A 327 11.40 14.20 32.11
C TYR A 327 12.25 13.91 33.36
N PRO A 328 12.79 14.92 34.07
CA PRO A 328 13.56 14.68 35.31
C PRO A 328 12.72 14.15 36.51
N LYS A 329 11.40 14.34 36.45
CA LYS A 329 10.48 14.00 37.56
C LYS A 329 9.96 12.56 37.50
N VAL A 330 10.28 11.81 36.46
CA VAL A 330 9.77 10.45 36.23
C VAL A 330 10.89 9.42 36.23
N LEU A 331 10.59 8.19 36.63
CA LEU A 331 11.53 7.08 36.51
C LEU A 331 11.77 6.76 35.05
N LYS A 332 13.05 6.78 34.60
CA LYS A 332 13.45 6.63 33.18
C LYS A 332 12.94 5.36 32.51
N ASP A 333 12.87 4.26 33.29
CA ASP A 333 12.43 2.95 32.78
C ASP A 333 10.93 2.68 32.93
N SER A 334 10.20 3.57 33.60
CA SER A 334 8.74 3.48 33.63
C SER A 334 8.10 3.69 32.28
N PRO A 335 6.88 3.19 32.03
CA PRO A 335 6.17 3.42 30.77
C PRO A 335 6.06 4.91 30.42
N ILE A 336 5.74 5.77 31.39
CA ILE A 336 5.64 7.22 31.16
C ILE A 336 7.01 7.85 30.89
N GLY A 337 8.06 7.44 31.61
CA GLY A 337 9.42 7.90 31.38
C GLY A 337 9.92 7.55 29.98
N LYS A 338 9.64 6.33 29.51
CA LYS A 338 9.93 5.88 28.14
C LYS A 338 9.15 6.68 27.10
N ALA A 339 7.88 6.99 27.35
CA ALA A 339 7.06 7.80 26.44
C ALA A 339 7.58 9.24 26.32
N ILE A 340 7.89 9.88 27.44
CA ILE A 340 8.48 11.24 27.50
C ILE A 340 9.84 11.24 26.81
N LYS A 341 10.75 10.29 27.15
CA LYS A 341 12.07 10.17 26.53
C LYS A 341 11.99 10.00 25.02
N TYR A 342 11.11 9.10 24.54
CA TYR A 342 10.91 8.87 23.11
C TYR A 342 10.50 10.15 22.39
N THR A 343 9.52 10.85 22.92
CA THR A 343 8.98 12.07 22.31
C THR A 343 10.00 13.21 22.37
N TYR A 344 10.63 13.42 23.50
CA TYR A 344 11.65 14.46 23.69
C TYR A 344 12.86 14.25 22.77
N SER A 345 13.44 13.04 22.73
CA SER A 345 14.61 12.76 21.89
C SER A 345 14.36 12.86 20.38
N ARG A 346 13.11 12.88 19.95
CA ARG A 346 12.68 12.99 18.56
C ARG A 346 11.88 14.24 18.28
N PHE A 347 11.82 15.16 19.26
CA PHE A 347 10.93 16.31 19.17
C PHE A 347 11.21 17.18 17.95
N ASP A 348 12.48 17.43 17.64
CA ASP A 348 12.89 18.15 16.44
C ASP A 348 12.30 17.52 15.16
N LYS A 349 12.39 16.19 15.00
CA LYS A 349 11.82 15.47 13.84
C LYS A 349 10.29 15.45 13.85
N LEU A 350 9.68 15.37 15.03
CA LEU A 350 8.23 15.40 15.21
C LEU A 350 7.64 16.77 14.90
N SER A 351 8.35 17.84 15.25
CA SER A 351 7.87 19.22 15.06
C SER A 351 7.97 19.68 13.60
N ARG A 352 8.96 19.19 12.83
CA ARG A 352 9.23 19.66 11.45
C ARG A 352 8.05 19.58 10.48
N TYR A 353 7.02 18.79 10.77
CA TYR A 353 5.85 18.69 9.88
C TYR A 353 5.12 20.04 9.73
N HIS A 354 5.25 20.95 10.69
CA HIS A 354 4.61 22.27 10.62
C HIS A 354 5.25 23.20 9.58
N LEU A 355 6.49 22.93 9.15
CA LEU A 355 7.26 23.78 8.25
C LEU A 355 6.76 23.77 6.80
N ASP A 356 6.02 22.71 6.40
CA ASP A 356 5.52 22.58 5.04
C ASP A 356 4.12 21.92 5.07
N GLY A 357 3.16 22.56 4.43
CA GLY A 357 1.77 22.07 4.39
C GLY A 357 1.58 20.69 3.74
N ARG A 358 2.58 20.20 2.97
CA ARG A 358 2.57 18.88 2.36
C ARG A 358 2.93 17.76 3.36
N TYR A 359 3.71 18.08 4.39
CA TYR A 359 4.16 17.09 5.37
C TYR A 359 2.99 16.60 6.22
N ARG A 360 2.97 15.31 6.50
CA ARG A 360 1.93 14.70 7.34
C ARG A 360 2.39 14.67 8.81
N PRO A 361 1.46 14.77 9.78
CA PRO A 361 1.81 14.62 11.19
C PRO A 361 2.24 13.19 11.53
N ASP A 362 1.81 12.21 10.76
CA ASP A 362 2.12 10.80 10.96
C ASP A 362 2.35 10.04 9.65
N ASN A 363 2.82 8.79 9.78
CA ASN A 363 3.04 7.86 8.67
C ASN A 363 1.98 6.76 8.59
N ASN A 364 0.77 6.94 9.13
CA ASN A 364 -0.29 5.94 9.13
C ASN A 364 -0.66 5.46 7.72
N GLU A 365 -0.51 6.32 6.71
CA GLU A 365 -0.78 5.93 5.33
C GLU A 365 0.14 4.79 4.86
N ILE A 366 1.45 4.88 5.12
CA ILE A 366 2.38 3.83 4.70
C ILE A 366 2.17 2.55 5.51
N GLU A 367 1.84 2.66 6.81
CA GLU A 367 1.51 1.49 7.62
C GLU A 367 0.32 0.71 7.04
N ASN A 368 -0.68 1.42 6.50
CA ASN A 368 -1.80 0.79 5.80
C ASN A 368 -1.36 0.10 4.50
N LYS A 369 -0.35 0.63 3.80
CA LYS A 369 0.17 0.05 2.55
C LYS A 369 1.06 -1.18 2.79
N VAL A 370 1.60 -1.36 3.98
CA VAL A 370 2.33 -2.57 4.39
C VAL A 370 1.39 -3.74 4.71
N ARG A 371 0.13 -3.49 5.03
CA ARG A 371 -0.85 -4.53 5.42
C ARG A 371 -0.98 -5.72 4.47
N PRO A 372 -0.95 -5.57 3.12
CA PRO A 372 -1.01 -6.73 2.23
C PRO A 372 0.11 -7.74 2.48
N VAL A 373 1.33 -7.28 2.75
CA VAL A 373 2.45 -8.18 3.14
C VAL A 373 2.17 -8.84 4.48
N ALA A 374 1.68 -8.06 5.47
CA ALA A 374 1.38 -8.57 6.81
C ALA A 374 0.24 -9.60 6.82
N CYS A 375 -0.77 -9.43 5.96
CA CYS A 375 -1.85 -10.42 5.76
C CYS A 375 -1.35 -11.62 4.97
N GLY A 376 -0.63 -11.39 3.87
CA GLY A 376 -0.11 -12.45 3.00
C GLY A 376 0.77 -13.43 3.75
N ARG A 377 1.75 -12.95 4.53
CA ARG A 377 2.65 -13.83 5.30
C ARG A 377 1.94 -14.72 6.34
N LYS A 378 0.73 -14.37 6.78
CA LYS A 378 -0.09 -15.23 7.64
C LYS A 378 -0.77 -16.35 6.88
N ASN A 379 -0.88 -16.23 5.56
CA ASN A 379 -1.53 -17.21 4.69
C ASN A 379 -0.52 -18.12 3.98
N TYR A 380 0.50 -17.57 3.33
CA TYR A 380 1.54 -18.33 2.64
C TYR A 380 2.72 -18.70 3.53
N LEU A 381 2.78 -18.20 4.77
CA LEU A 381 3.71 -18.47 5.86
C LEU A 381 5.15 -17.99 5.60
N PHE A 382 5.74 -18.26 4.44
CA PHE A 382 7.12 -17.91 4.10
C PHE A 382 7.33 -17.79 2.58
N CYS A 383 8.40 -17.13 2.18
CA CYS A 383 8.96 -17.22 0.83
C CYS A 383 9.94 -18.40 0.75
N GLY A 384 9.98 -19.10 -0.39
CA GLY A 384 10.77 -20.30 -0.58
C GLY A 384 12.29 -20.08 -0.48
N ASN A 385 12.76 -18.88 -0.86
CA ASN A 385 14.15 -18.44 -0.77
C ASN A 385 14.22 -16.91 -0.81
N HIS A 386 15.42 -16.34 -0.80
CA HIS A 386 15.64 -14.89 -0.88
C HIS A 386 15.18 -14.31 -2.22
N ASP A 387 15.43 -15.01 -3.34
CA ASP A 387 15.00 -14.57 -4.68
C ASP A 387 13.47 -14.45 -4.77
N ALA A 388 12.74 -15.45 -4.24
CA ALA A 388 11.28 -15.40 -4.18
C ALA A 388 10.74 -14.25 -3.32
N ALA A 389 11.49 -13.77 -2.34
CA ALA A 389 11.14 -12.59 -1.54
C ALA A 389 11.42 -11.29 -2.32
N GLU A 390 12.45 -11.24 -3.15
CA GLU A 390 12.70 -10.14 -4.10
C GLU A 390 11.61 -10.07 -5.17
N ASP A 391 11.23 -11.20 -5.75
CA ASP A 391 10.15 -11.29 -6.73
C ASP A 391 8.80 -10.84 -6.13
N ALA A 392 8.55 -11.22 -4.87
CA ALA A 392 7.39 -10.73 -4.14
C ALA A 392 7.40 -9.19 -3.97
N ALA A 393 8.57 -8.58 -3.73
CA ALA A 393 8.70 -7.14 -3.63
C ALA A 393 8.34 -6.43 -4.95
N VAL A 394 8.72 -7.02 -6.09
CA VAL A 394 8.33 -6.51 -7.42
C VAL A 394 6.81 -6.51 -7.56
N LEU A 395 6.14 -7.65 -7.31
CA LEU A 395 4.68 -7.77 -7.45
C LEU A 395 3.93 -6.82 -6.50
N TYR A 396 4.33 -6.75 -5.23
CA TYR A 396 3.72 -5.84 -4.25
C TYR A 396 3.86 -4.37 -4.66
N SER A 397 4.97 -3.99 -5.31
CA SER A 397 5.18 -2.62 -5.79
C SER A 397 4.13 -2.23 -6.82
N PHE A 398 3.91 -3.05 -7.83
CA PHE A 398 2.93 -2.75 -8.87
C PHE A 398 1.50 -2.88 -8.39
N PHE A 399 1.19 -3.88 -7.57
CA PHE A 399 -0.11 -3.97 -6.90
C PHE A 399 -0.40 -2.72 -6.07
N GLY A 400 0.56 -2.27 -5.26
CA GLY A 400 0.44 -1.07 -4.46
C GLY A 400 0.24 0.20 -5.29
N CYS A 401 0.95 0.35 -6.41
CA CYS A 401 0.80 1.46 -7.34
C CYS A 401 -0.58 1.47 -8.00
N CYS A 402 -1.03 0.34 -8.55
CA CYS A 402 -2.35 0.20 -9.16
C CYS A 402 -3.45 0.56 -8.16
N LYS A 403 -3.40 -0.01 -6.95
CA LYS A 403 -4.35 0.30 -5.89
C LYS A 403 -4.39 1.78 -5.51
N SER A 404 -3.23 2.45 -5.47
CA SER A 404 -3.15 3.89 -5.18
C SER A 404 -3.68 4.76 -6.32
N ALA A 405 -3.57 4.30 -7.55
CA ALA A 405 -4.05 4.98 -8.75
C ALA A 405 -5.52 4.66 -9.09
N GLY A 406 -6.18 3.78 -8.32
CA GLY A 406 -7.55 3.32 -8.65
C GLY A 406 -7.62 2.44 -9.90
N VAL A 407 -6.50 1.83 -10.30
CA VAL A 407 -6.40 0.95 -11.47
C VAL A 407 -6.58 -0.49 -11.03
N ASP A 408 -7.39 -1.26 -11.75
CA ASP A 408 -7.51 -2.69 -11.50
C ASP A 408 -6.21 -3.41 -11.87
N PHE A 409 -5.62 -4.07 -10.87
CA PHE A 409 -4.31 -4.73 -11.05
C PHE A 409 -4.38 -5.92 -12.03
N ARG A 410 -5.51 -6.62 -12.11
CA ARG A 410 -5.74 -7.71 -13.07
C ARG A 410 -5.65 -7.20 -14.49
N THR A 411 -6.45 -6.20 -14.81
CA THR A 411 -6.52 -5.58 -16.13
C THR A 411 -5.16 -5.01 -16.54
N TRP A 412 -4.49 -4.32 -15.60
CA TRP A 412 -3.16 -3.77 -15.84
C TRP A 412 -2.12 -4.87 -16.12
N LEU A 413 -2.09 -5.95 -15.33
CA LEU A 413 -1.10 -7.01 -15.49
C LEU A 413 -1.34 -7.83 -16.76
N ILE A 414 -2.60 -8.10 -17.13
CA ILE A 414 -2.93 -8.75 -18.40
C ILE A 414 -2.45 -7.88 -19.56
N TYR A 415 -2.80 -6.59 -19.55
CA TYR A 415 -2.36 -5.65 -20.58
C TYR A 415 -0.83 -5.61 -20.72
N PHE A 416 -0.11 -5.52 -19.62
CA PHE A 416 1.35 -5.55 -19.58
C PHE A 416 1.89 -6.83 -20.23
N LEU A 417 1.39 -8.00 -19.81
CA LEU A 417 1.85 -9.30 -20.29
C LEU A 417 1.54 -9.53 -21.79
N GLU A 418 0.48 -8.93 -22.32
CA GLU A 418 0.12 -9.02 -23.74
C GLU A 418 0.97 -8.12 -24.63
N HIS A 419 1.46 -6.99 -24.09
CA HIS A 419 2.21 -5.98 -24.84
C HIS A 419 3.70 -5.94 -24.52
N ILE A 420 4.20 -6.84 -23.70
CA ILE A 420 5.62 -6.81 -23.25
C ILE A 420 6.61 -6.88 -24.42
N HIS A 421 6.25 -7.58 -25.48
CA HIS A 421 7.10 -7.73 -26.67
C HIS A 421 6.99 -6.53 -27.63
N ASP A 422 5.91 -5.76 -27.56
CA ASP A 422 5.70 -4.52 -28.34
C ASP A 422 6.40 -3.35 -27.66
N LEU A 423 6.55 -3.40 -26.35
CA LEU A 423 7.39 -2.50 -25.56
C LEU A 423 8.85 -2.84 -25.89
N SER A 424 9.26 -2.60 -27.15
CA SER A 424 10.59 -2.89 -27.60
C SER A 424 11.59 -2.25 -26.63
N LEU A 425 12.55 -3.04 -26.18
CA LEU A 425 13.65 -2.66 -25.28
C LEU A 425 14.45 -1.42 -25.76
N ILE A 426 14.16 -0.91 -26.94
CA ILE A 426 14.73 0.32 -27.53
C ILE A 426 14.22 1.59 -26.85
N HIS A 427 13.06 1.57 -26.18
CA HIS A 427 12.55 2.73 -25.42
C HIS A 427 12.78 2.64 -23.91
N ILE A 428 13.19 1.50 -23.41
CA ILE A 428 13.83 1.38 -22.12
C ILE A 428 15.31 1.59 -22.39
N SER A 429 15.70 2.89 -22.52
CA SER A 429 17.11 3.28 -22.61
C SER A 429 17.91 2.41 -21.66
N GLU A 430 18.89 1.66 -22.20
CA GLU A 430 19.76 0.77 -21.46
C GLU A 430 20.10 1.37 -20.09
N PRO A 431 19.64 0.80 -18.97
CA PRO A 431 20.36 0.97 -17.75
C PRO A 431 21.64 0.18 -17.99
N THR A 432 22.71 0.90 -18.31
CA THR A 432 24.04 0.32 -18.39
C THR A 432 24.21 -0.57 -17.15
N ARG A 433 24.36 -1.87 -17.35
CA ARG A 433 24.60 -2.90 -16.32
C ARG A 433 25.80 -2.63 -15.42
N ARG A 434 26.44 -1.45 -15.54
CA ARG A 434 27.70 -1.07 -14.89
C ARG A 434 27.59 -0.13 -13.70
N SER A 435 26.41 0.29 -13.23
CA SER A 435 26.33 1.26 -12.13
C SER A 435 25.47 0.86 -10.94
N TYR A 436 25.12 -0.42 -10.77
CA TYR A 436 24.27 -0.90 -9.67
C TYR A 436 24.85 -2.14 -8.94
N ILE A 437 26.20 -2.26 -8.92
CA ILE A 437 26.89 -3.18 -7.99
C ILE A 437 27.48 -2.36 -6.84
#